data_a180a2c5f6c77bd26d879bdffa6a9b6a
#
_entry.id   a180a2c5f6c77bd26d879bdffa6a9b6a
#
_cell.length_a   1.000
_cell.length_b   1.000
_cell.length_c   1.000
_cell.angle_alpha   90.00
_cell.angle_beta   90.00
_cell.angle_gamma   90.00
#
_symmetry.space_group_name_H-M   'P 1'
#
loop_
_entity.id
_entity.type
_entity.pdbx_description
1 polymer ?
#
loop_
_entity_poly.entity_id
_entity_poly.type
_entity_poly.pdbx_seq_one_letter_code
_entity_poly.pdbx_strand_id
1 'polypeptide(L)'
;DAMTQLILFRALQGVGAAGLLGLAFIIIADLFPPAERGKYQGLVGSVFGISSVLGPLLGGLLTDHGGAIIPGVAGWRWVFYVNLPFGVLALWFIIRRMPHLVPRGERGRLDLLSVALLFAGLGPLVLGLQLDKSEHPWGSPTTLTLLGVGVGVLALFVLRSLYTRNPILDLTLFRDRIFRTSNVAVFFLGAAFLSMVAFLPLFMVNVLGVSATRAGLSLVPLSLGVTASSTFAGILVSRVGHYRRILLAGGVVLLLGAYLLSRMGPDVPYWRVSLYMVIAGVGLGPSMPLYTLAVQNSVDFRKIGQATSAVQFFRQIGGALGTAVLGTVLATGLASAFATNMPAGAADLAGVGAGAVSAEGPGGGGLDEVAAGIAARFDRVYAAVAAAVEAGDDAGVANALAAGGVPTAAAQGALAASRAATDPAARAGFLAGLRAELTTQAEAVTTAVLRGIRVSFAAAVTRVYAIVVFLVLAGWLVTFLLPEKPLRKTHAPAPVVAGE
;
A
#
# COMPACT_ATOMS: atom_id res chain seq x y z
N ASP A 1 -27.71 3.19 -1.15
CA ASP A 1 -26.76 2.24 -1.77
C ASP A 1 -25.65 1.89 -0.79
N ALA A 2 -25.39 0.60 -0.60
CA ALA A 2 -24.45 0.10 0.40
C ALA A 2 -23.02 0.67 0.25
N MET A 3 -22.57 0.93 -0.97
CA MET A 3 -21.24 1.48 -1.25
C MET A 3 -21.09 2.93 -0.76
N THR A 4 -22.07 3.79 -1.03
CA THR A 4 -22.04 5.19 -0.57
C THR A 4 -22.05 5.29 0.95
N GLN A 5 -22.86 4.44 1.61
CA GLN A 5 -22.87 4.37 3.08
C GLN A 5 -21.52 3.92 3.63
N LEU A 6 -20.89 2.91 3.01
CA LEU A 6 -19.54 2.45 3.40
C LEU A 6 -18.52 3.59 3.30
N ILE A 7 -18.51 4.34 2.20
CA ILE A 7 -17.61 5.49 1.99
C ILE A 7 -17.80 6.54 3.10
N LEU A 8 -19.04 6.91 3.41
CA LEU A 8 -19.35 7.91 4.45
C LEU A 8 -18.90 7.44 5.84
N PHE A 9 -19.19 6.18 6.21
CA PHE A 9 -18.78 5.64 7.50
C PHE A 9 -17.26 5.49 7.59
N ARG A 10 -16.58 5.14 6.51
CA ARG A 10 -15.10 5.11 6.45
C ARG A 10 -14.49 6.50 6.58
N ALA A 11 -15.10 7.53 5.99
CA ALA A 11 -14.66 8.91 6.17
C ALA A 11 -14.79 9.34 7.65
N LEU A 12 -15.93 9.05 8.28
CA LEU A 12 -16.14 9.34 9.71
C LEU A 12 -15.16 8.59 10.61
N GLN A 13 -14.93 7.31 10.35
CA GLN A 13 -13.94 6.49 11.05
C GLN A 13 -12.52 7.08 10.89
N GLY A 14 -12.18 7.57 9.70
CA GLY A 14 -10.89 8.22 9.41
C GLY A 14 -10.63 9.46 10.26
N VAL A 15 -11.65 10.29 10.48
CA VAL A 15 -11.55 11.46 11.39
C VAL A 15 -11.21 11.03 12.81
N GLY A 16 -11.90 10.00 13.33
CA GLY A 16 -11.60 9.46 14.67
C GLY A 16 -10.20 8.86 14.78
N ALA A 17 -9.79 8.06 13.79
CA ALA A 17 -8.47 7.42 13.76
C ALA A 17 -7.31 8.43 13.70
N ALA A 18 -7.46 9.50 12.90
CA ALA A 18 -6.46 10.56 12.81
C ALA A 18 -6.30 11.29 14.16
N GLY A 19 -7.42 11.54 14.87
CA GLY A 19 -7.40 12.12 16.22
C GLY A 19 -6.64 11.25 17.21
N LEU A 20 -6.93 9.95 17.25
CA LEU A 20 -6.29 9.01 18.18
C LEU A 20 -4.77 8.93 17.97
N LEU A 21 -4.31 8.84 16.73
CA LEU A 21 -2.89 8.75 16.41
C LEU A 21 -2.14 10.04 16.78
N GLY A 22 -2.70 11.20 16.44
CA GLY A 22 -2.10 12.51 16.76
C GLY A 22 -2.04 12.77 18.27
N LEU A 23 -3.15 12.50 18.98
CA LEU A 23 -3.26 12.73 20.42
C LEU A 23 -2.31 11.84 21.22
N ALA A 24 -2.03 10.62 20.82
CA ALA A 24 -1.07 9.75 21.52
C ALA A 24 0.31 10.43 21.66
N PHE A 25 0.82 11.02 20.58
CA PHE A 25 2.11 11.75 20.61
C PHE A 25 2.04 13.06 21.39
N ILE A 26 0.89 13.76 21.37
CA ILE A 26 0.69 15.01 22.11
C ILE A 26 0.62 14.74 23.59
N ILE A 27 -0.12 13.72 24.04
CA ILE A 27 -0.22 13.31 25.45
C ILE A 27 1.15 12.94 26.01
N ILE A 28 1.97 12.19 25.26
CA ILE A 28 3.35 11.90 25.66
C ILE A 28 4.15 13.20 25.82
N ALA A 29 3.94 14.17 24.96
CA ALA A 29 4.64 15.46 25.04
C ALA A 29 4.18 16.31 26.22
N ASP A 30 2.93 16.16 26.67
CA ASP A 30 2.41 16.85 27.85
C ASP A 30 2.87 16.22 29.17
N LEU A 31 2.99 14.88 29.19
CA LEU A 31 3.34 14.13 30.39
C LEU A 31 4.86 14.06 30.64
N PHE A 32 5.67 14.00 29.61
CA PHE A 32 7.10 13.73 29.70
C PHE A 32 7.98 14.82 29.12
N PRO A 33 9.14 15.13 29.75
CA PRO A 33 10.12 16.05 29.17
C PRO A 33 10.73 15.47 27.89
N PRO A 34 11.24 16.31 26.95
CA PRO A 34 11.76 15.86 25.66
C PRO A 34 12.79 14.73 25.74
N ALA A 35 13.63 14.71 26.76
CA ALA A 35 14.64 13.67 26.99
C ALA A 35 14.03 12.27 27.19
N GLU A 36 12.83 12.16 27.75
CA GLU A 36 12.16 10.90 28.04
C GLU A 36 11.14 10.48 26.95
N ARG A 37 10.66 11.45 26.16
CA ARG A 37 9.63 11.21 25.11
C ARG A 37 10.03 10.12 24.14
N GLY A 38 11.33 10.06 23.79
CA GLY A 38 11.85 9.08 22.83
C GLY A 38 11.47 7.66 23.18
N LYS A 39 11.59 7.28 24.45
CA LYS A 39 11.23 5.93 24.96
C LYS A 39 9.75 5.63 24.75
N TYR A 40 8.86 6.55 25.10
CA TYR A 40 7.40 6.35 25.01
C TYR A 40 6.91 6.45 23.55
N GLN A 41 7.49 7.33 22.75
CA GLN A 41 7.17 7.43 21.32
C GLN A 41 7.66 6.18 20.55
N GLY A 42 8.79 5.59 20.95
CA GLY A 42 9.25 4.32 20.43
C GLY A 42 8.26 3.18 20.74
N LEU A 43 7.65 3.19 21.94
CA LEU A 43 6.61 2.23 22.31
C LEU A 43 5.34 2.39 21.44
N VAL A 44 4.91 3.62 21.11
CA VAL A 44 3.81 3.85 20.15
C VAL A 44 4.14 3.26 18.79
N GLY A 45 5.38 3.41 18.33
CA GLY A 45 5.86 2.75 17.10
C GLY A 45 5.79 1.23 17.16
N SER A 46 6.05 0.62 18.34
CA SER A 46 5.92 -0.83 18.55
C SER A 46 4.47 -1.30 18.43
N VAL A 47 3.55 -0.57 19.07
CA VAL A 47 2.11 -0.87 18.99
C VAL A 47 1.63 -0.79 17.55
N PHE A 48 2.07 0.22 16.80
CA PHE A 48 1.76 0.34 15.36
C PHE A 48 2.27 -0.87 14.56
N GLY A 49 3.50 -1.31 14.81
CA GLY A 49 4.07 -2.47 14.13
C GLY A 49 3.32 -3.78 14.48
N ILE A 50 2.99 -4.01 15.76
CA ILE A 50 2.20 -5.18 16.19
C ILE A 50 0.81 -5.15 15.53
N SER A 51 0.15 -4.00 15.53
CA SER A 51 -1.17 -3.83 14.90
C SER A 51 -1.14 -4.07 13.39
N SER A 52 -0.05 -3.72 12.73
CA SER A 52 0.14 -3.98 11.28
C SER A 52 0.29 -5.48 10.97
N VAL A 53 0.69 -6.30 11.94
CA VAL A 53 0.72 -7.76 11.84
C VAL A 53 -0.64 -8.35 12.15
N LEU A 54 -1.24 -7.93 13.27
CA LEU A 54 -2.52 -8.49 13.74
C LEU A 54 -3.69 -8.08 12.83
N GLY A 55 -3.63 -6.89 12.20
CA GLY A 55 -4.69 -6.38 11.33
C GLY A 55 -5.03 -7.32 10.18
N PRO A 56 -4.09 -7.61 9.27
CA PRO A 56 -4.33 -8.54 8.16
C PRO A 56 -4.67 -9.97 8.62
N LEU A 57 -4.06 -10.46 9.70
CA LEU A 57 -4.34 -11.78 10.26
C LEU A 57 -5.79 -11.88 10.74
N LEU A 58 -6.22 -10.96 11.60
CA LEU A 58 -7.60 -10.91 12.11
C LEU A 58 -8.58 -10.59 10.98
N GLY A 59 -8.21 -9.67 10.08
CA GLY A 59 -9.04 -9.31 8.94
C GLY A 59 -9.32 -10.48 8.02
N GLY A 60 -8.29 -11.25 7.65
CA GLY A 60 -8.43 -12.46 6.82
C GLY A 60 -9.26 -13.52 7.53
N LEU A 61 -8.92 -13.86 8.77
CA LEU A 61 -9.63 -14.86 9.57
C LEU A 61 -11.12 -14.51 9.74
N LEU A 62 -11.43 -13.24 10.02
CA LEU A 62 -12.81 -12.78 10.18
C LEU A 62 -13.55 -12.73 8.84
N THR A 63 -12.88 -12.43 7.75
CA THR A 63 -13.51 -12.43 6.43
C THR A 63 -13.86 -13.86 6.00
N ASP A 64 -12.96 -14.81 6.23
CA ASP A 64 -13.13 -16.19 5.80
C ASP A 64 -14.13 -16.96 6.70
N HIS A 65 -14.13 -16.70 8.01
CA HIS A 65 -14.90 -17.48 8.98
C HIS A 65 -15.99 -16.67 9.71
N GLY A 66 -16.06 -15.36 9.51
CA GLY A 66 -16.99 -14.48 10.23
C GLY A 66 -18.46 -14.79 10.00
N GLY A 67 -18.81 -15.35 8.83
CA GLY A 67 -20.16 -15.80 8.52
C GLY A 67 -20.68 -16.94 9.42
N ALA A 68 -19.77 -17.70 10.05
CA ALA A 68 -20.12 -18.75 11.00
C ALA A 68 -20.43 -18.20 12.41
N ILE A 69 -20.00 -16.98 12.75
CA ILE A 69 -20.23 -16.37 14.08
C ILE A 69 -21.70 -15.99 14.25
N ILE A 70 -22.31 -15.31 13.28
CA ILE A 70 -23.73 -15.01 13.23
C ILE A 70 -24.25 -15.29 11.81
N PRO A 71 -25.17 -16.25 11.63
CA PRO A 71 -25.79 -16.52 10.34
C PRO A 71 -26.45 -15.27 9.76
N GLY A 72 -26.20 -15.00 8.46
CA GLY A 72 -26.76 -13.83 7.77
C GLY A 72 -25.90 -12.57 7.81
N VAL A 73 -24.80 -12.54 8.56
CA VAL A 73 -23.83 -11.45 8.55
C VAL A 73 -22.62 -11.85 7.69
N ALA A 74 -22.39 -11.10 6.60
CA ALA A 74 -21.23 -11.34 5.73
C ALA A 74 -19.92 -11.18 6.50
N GLY A 75 -18.96 -12.12 6.31
CA GLY A 75 -17.70 -12.20 7.05
C GLY A 75 -16.90 -10.89 7.08
N TRP A 76 -16.83 -10.16 5.95
CA TRP A 76 -16.11 -8.89 5.86
C TRP A 76 -16.63 -7.80 6.83
N ARG A 77 -17.90 -7.85 7.26
CA ARG A 77 -18.46 -6.90 8.23
C ARG A 77 -17.83 -7.05 9.61
N TRP A 78 -17.39 -8.24 9.98
CA TRP A 78 -16.74 -8.51 11.25
C TRP A 78 -15.40 -7.79 11.41
N VAL A 79 -14.72 -7.47 10.30
CA VAL A 79 -13.50 -6.63 10.31
C VAL A 79 -13.77 -5.24 10.90
N PHE A 80 -15.01 -4.74 10.78
CA PHE A 80 -15.41 -3.47 11.41
C PHE A 80 -15.89 -3.68 12.84
N TYR A 81 -16.68 -4.72 13.09
CA TYR A 81 -17.25 -4.96 14.41
C TYR A 81 -16.21 -5.32 15.48
N VAL A 82 -15.10 -5.93 15.09
CA VAL A 82 -13.99 -6.23 16.01
C VAL A 82 -13.42 -4.96 16.66
N ASN A 83 -13.52 -3.79 16.01
CA ASN A 83 -13.05 -2.54 16.59
C ASN A 83 -13.93 -2.02 17.74
N LEU A 84 -15.21 -2.43 17.83
CA LEU A 84 -16.13 -1.96 18.85
C LEU A 84 -15.69 -2.34 20.28
N PRO A 85 -15.41 -3.63 20.61
CA PRO A 85 -14.97 -4.00 21.96
C PRO A 85 -13.64 -3.32 22.32
N PHE A 86 -12.69 -3.21 21.38
CA PHE A 86 -11.43 -2.50 21.64
C PHE A 86 -11.65 -1.00 21.86
N GLY A 87 -12.54 -0.37 21.08
CA GLY A 87 -12.89 1.04 21.22
C GLY A 87 -13.56 1.32 22.57
N VAL A 88 -14.52 0.49 22.99
CA VAL A 88 -15.19 0.60 24.29
C VAL A 88 -14.20 0.43 25.44
N LEU A 89 -13.31 -0.57 25.34
CA LEU A 89 -12.29 -0.82 26.36
C LEU A 89 -11.31 0.36 26.46
N ALA A 90 -10.83 0.88 25.33
CA ALA A 90 -9.95 2.04 25.28
C ALA A 90 -10.63 3.28 25.89
N LEU A 91 -11.89 3.54 25.53
CA LEU A 91 -12.66 4.65 26.07
C LEU A 91 -12.85 4.52 27.60
N TRP A 92 -13.15 3.31 28.08
CA TRP A 92 -13.25 3.03 29.50
C TRP A 92 -11.95 3.33 30.25
N PHE A 93 -10.78 2.90 29.70
CA PHE A 93 -9.48 3.20 30.27
C PHE A 93 -9.20 4.71 30.29
N ILE A 94 -9.49 5.41 29.20
CA ILE A 94 -9.30 6.86 29.11
C ILE A 94 -10.13 7.56 30.19
N ILE A 95 -11.43 7.27 30.29
CA ILE A 95 -12.33 7.92 31.27
C ILE A 95 -11.90 7.61 32.72
N ARG A 96 -11.42 6.39 33.01
CA ARG A 96 -11.12 5.97 34.39
C ARG A 96 -9.69 6.26 34.85
N ARG A 97 -8.73 6.29 33.93
CA ARG A 97 -7.31 6.30 34.27
C ARG A 97 -6.54 7.50 33.73
N MET A 98 -7.06 8.21 32.73
CA MET A 98 -6.36 9.35 32.18
C MET A 98 -6.39 10.53 33.17
N PRO A 99 -5.22 11.13 33.50
CA PRO A 99 -5.18 12.32 34.33
C PRO A 99 -5.87 13.50 33.62
N HIS A 100 -6.48 14.40 34.39
CA HIS A 100 -7.05 15.63 33.85
C HIS A 100 -5.94 16.54 33.32
N LEU A 101 -5.77 16.54 31.99
CA LEU A 101 -4.84 17.45 31.33
C LEU A 101 -5.49 18.81 31.19
N VAL A 102 -4.94 19.81 31.85
CA VAL A 102 -5.43 21.20 31.74
C VAL A 102 -4.86 21.78 30.45
N PRO A 103 -5.70 22.32 29.55
CA PRO A 103 -5.22 23.01 28.35
C PRO A 103 -4.34 24.21 28.75
N ARG A 104 -3.05 24.21 28.36
CA ARG A 104 -2.08 25.24 28.67
C ARG A 104 -2.00 26.36 27.60
N GLY A 105 -2.86 26.29 26.59
CA GLY A 105 -2.97 27.29 25.53
C GLY A 105 -4.24 28.11 25.59
N GLU A 106 -4.27 29.24 24.89
CA GLU A 106 -5.49 30.01 24.72
C GLU A 106 -6.55 29.15 24.01
N ARG A 107 -7.79 29.18 24.50
CA ARG A 107 -8.93 28.52 23.85
C ARG A 107 -9.27 29.26 22.56
N GLY A 108 -8.56 28.94 21.48
CA GLY A 108 -8.90 29.44 20.15
C GLY A 108 -10.15 28.75 19.59
N ARG A 109 -10.95 29.49 18.82
CA ARG A 109 -12.02 28.85 18.03
C ARG A 109 -11.40 28.05 16.91
N LEU A 110 -11.87 26.81 16.70
CA LEU A 110 -11.49 25.97 15.57
C LEU A 110 -11.87 26.69 14.26
N ASP A 111 -10.91 26.86 13.38
CA ASP A 111 -11.15 27.36 12.03
C ASP A 111 -11.72 26.26 11.13
N LEU A 112 -13.03 25.99 11.28
CA LEU A 112 -13.74 24.97 10.52
C LEU A 112 -13.65 25.18 9.00
N LEU A 113 -13.54 26.46 8.56
CA LEU A 113 -13.39 26.75 7.13
C LEU A 113 -12.03 26.28 6.60
N SER A 114 -10.95 26.47 7.36
CA SER A 114 -9.64 25.91 6.98
C SER A 114 -9.66 24.38 6.97
N VAL A 115 -10.38 23.72 7.89
CA VAL A 115 -10.60 22.25 7.83
C VAL A 115 -11.31 21.89 6.54
N ALA A 116 -12.43 22.55 6.23
CA ALA A 116 -13.20 22.28 5.03
C ALA A 116 -12.37 22.49 3.74
N LEU A 117 -11.60 23.57 3.65
CA LEU A 117 -10.71 23.84 2.52
C LEU A 117 -9.62 22.76 2.38
N LEU A 118 -9.07 22.28 3.49
CA LEU A 118 -8.06 21.23 3.45
C LEU A 118 -8.63 19.94 2.87
N PHE A 119 -9.80 19.50 3.35
CA PHE A 119 -10.48 18.29 2.82
C PHE A 119 -10.95 18.48 1.37
N ALA A 120 -11.54 19.63 1.06
CA ALA A 120 -12.01 19.96 -0.28
C ALA A 120 -10.86 20.09 -1.31
N GLY A 121 -9.66 20.39 -0.86
CA GLY A 121 -8.47 20.43 -1.72
C GLY A 121 -7.79 19.07 -1.86
N LEU A 122 -7.59 18.34 -0.75
CA LEU A 122 -6.91 17.04 -0.78
C LEU A 122 -7.75 15.95 -1.46
N GLY A 123 -9.06 15.93 -1.25
CA GLY A 123 -9.95 14.93 -1.83
C GLY A 123 -9.83 14.87 -3.35
N PRO A 124 -10.13 15.95 -4.09
CA PRO A 124 -9.99 15.97 -5.54
C PRO A 124 -8.55 15.71 -6.02
N LEU A 125 -7.53 16.23 -5.29
CA LEU A 125 -6.13 16.00 -5.64
C LEU A 125 -5.79 14.51 -5.61
N VAL A 126 -6.11 13.82 -4.52
CA VAL A 126 -5.84 12.38 -4.37
C VAL A 126 -6.67 11.57 -5.36
N LEU A 127 -7.95 11.89 -5.55
CA LEU A 127 -8.80 11.23 -6.54
C LEU A 127 -8.23 11.40 -7.95
N GLY A 128 -7.86 12.63 -8.34
CA GLY A 128 -7.28 12.91 -9.65
C GLY A 128 -5.98 12.12 -9.92
N LEU A 129 -5.17 11.88 -8.88
CA LEU A 129 -3.96 11.06 -8.98
C LEU A 129 -4.26 9.56 -9.07
N GLN A 130 -5.33 9.07 -8.40
CA GLN A 130 -5.69 7.65 -8.33
C GLN A 130 -6.62 7.17 -9.46
N LEU A 131 -7.18 8.07 -10.27
CA LEU A 131 -8.00 7.68 -11.43
C LEU A 131 -7.23 6.72 -12.33
N ASP A 132 -7.94 5.74 -12.89
CA ASP A 132 -7.38 4.85 -13.90
C ASP A 132 -6.94 5.66 -15.13
N LYS A 133 -5.64 5.62 -15.43
CA LYS A 133 -5.04 6.39 -16.53
C LYS A 133 -5.27 5.78 -17.89
N SER A 134 -5.81 4.56 -17.97
CA SER A 134 -6.29 3.96 -19.21
C SER A 134 -7.61 4.60 -19.67
N GLU A 135 -8.53 4.86 -18.75
CA GLU A 135 -9.82 5.51 -19.00
C GLU A 135 -9.72 7.04 -18.91
N HIS A 136 -8.91 7.55 -17.97
CA HIS A 136 -8.72 8.98 -17.70
C HIS A 136 -7.24 9.37 -17.79
N PRO A 137 -6.68 9.52 -19.01
CA PRO A 137 -5.30 9.94 -19.24
C PRO A 137 -4.96 11.25 -18.49
N TRP A 138 -3.68 11.49 -18.26
CA TRP A 138 -3.21 12.71 -17.58
C TRP A 138 -3.73 14.02 -18.19
N GLY A 139 -3.94 14.05 -19.51
CA GLY A 139 -4.50 15.18 -20.25
C GLY A 139 -6.03 15.22 -20.30
N SER A 140 -6.74 14.27 -19.69
CA SER A 140 -8.21 14.26 -19.73
C SER A 140 -8.80 15.43 -18.93
N PRO A 141 -9.92 16.02 -19.40
CA PRO A 141 -10.59 17.11 -18.67
C PRO A 141 -10.92 16.77 -17.23
N THR A 142 -11.34 15.53 -16.95
CA THR A 142 -11.66 15.04 -15.61
C THR A 142 -10.44 15.07 -14.70
N THR A 143 -9.30 14.51 -15.15
CA THR A 143 -8.05 14.48 -14.37
C THR A 143 -7.54 15.90 -14.11
N LEU A 144 -7.48 16.73 -15.17
CA LEU A 144 -7.00 18.13 -15.03
C LEU A 144 -7.91 18.97 -14.13
N THR A 145 -9.24 18.78 -14.21
CA THR A 145 -10.19 19.49 -13.36
C THR A 145 -9.99 19.10 -11.88
N LEU A 146 -9.89 17.80 -11.58
CA LEU A 146 -9.67 17.33 -10.21
C LEU A 146 -8.36 17.83 -9.64
N LEU A 147 -7.26 17.76 -10.41
CA LEU A 147 -5.95 18.27 -9.98
C LEU A 147 -5.97 19.80 -9.84
N GLY A 148 -6.57 20.52 -10.78
CA GLY A 148 -6.68 21.98 -10.75
C GLY A 148 -7.52 22.49 -9.58
N VAL A 149 -8.69 21.88 -9.36
CA VAL A 149 -9.54 22.19 -8.18
C VAL A 149 -8.80 21.87 -6.90
N GLY A 150 -8.17 20.69 -6.80
CA GLY A 150 -7.41 20.29 -5.64
C GLY A 150 -6.31 21.29 -5.29
N VAL A 151 -5.45 21.64 -6.26
CA VAL A 151 -4.36 22.60 -6.08
C VAL A 151 -4.90 24.01 -5.78
N GLY A 152 -5.94 24.46 -6.49
CA GLY A 152 -6.54 25.79 -6.27
C GLY A 152 -7.14 25.94 -4.88
N VAL A 153 -7.87 24.92 -4.39
CA VAL A 153 -8.45 24.95 -3.03
C VAL A 153 -7.36 24.84 -1.96
N LEU A 154 -6.30 24.05 -2.18
CA LEU A 154 -5.15 24.03 -1.26
C LEU A 154 -4.41 25.38 -1.24
N ALA A 155 -4.28 26.06 -2.37
CA ALA A 155 -3.74 27.41 -2.42
C ALA A 155 -4.60 28.39 -1.59
N LEU A 156 -5.93 28.30 -1.68
CA LEU A 156 -6.85 29.09 -0.84
C LEU A 156 -6.68 28.74 0.65
N PHE A 157 -6.51 27.46 1.00
CA PHE A 157 -6.19 27.04 2.36
C PHE A 157 -4.89 27.70 2.86
N VAL A 158 -3.82 27.69 2.08
CA VAL A 158 -2.53 28.32 2.43
C VAL A 158 -2.71 29.83 2.60
N LEU A 159 -3.36 30.51 1.65
CA LEU A 159 -3.64 31.94 1.75
C LEU A 159 -4.43 32.26 3.02
N ARG A 160 -5.51 31.53 3.29
CA ARG A 160 -6.29 31.71 4.51
C ARG A 160 -5.45 31.51 5.78
N SER A 161 -4.59 30.48 5.81
CA SER A 161 -3.70 30.23 6.95
C SER A 161 -2.71 31.38 7.22
N LEU A 162 -2.37 32.17 6.20
CA LEU A 162 -1.54 33.37 6.36
C LEU A 162 -2.27 34.54 7.02
N TYR A 163 -3.60 34.69 6.83
CA TYR A 163 -4.38 35.83 7.30
C TYR A 163 -5.21 35.53 8.55
N THR A 164 -5.38 34.26 8.93
CA THR A 164 -6.18 33.87 10.10
C THR A 164 -5.36 33.99 11.40
N ARG A 165 -5.96 34.55 12.46
CA ARG A 165 -5.31 34.71 13.78
C ARG A 165 -4.98 33.39 14.47
N ASN A 166 -5.82 32.35 14.28
CA ASN A 166 -5.66 31.02 14.87
C ASN A 166 -5.69 29.96 13.76
N PRO A 167 -4.65 29.88 12.90
CA PRO A 167 -4.62 28.92 11.81
C PRO A 167 -4.47 27.49 12.36
N ILE A 168 -5.08 26.52 11.68
CA ILE A 168 -4.89 25.09 11.99
C ILE A 168 -3.42 24.70 11.83
N LEU A 169 -2.80 25.18 10.76
CA LEU A 169 -1.38 25.05 10.50
C LEU A 169 -0.74 26.43 10.55
N ASP A 170 0.01 26.70 11.63
CA ASP A 170 0.77 27.94 11.75
C ASP A 170 1.98 27.92 10.81
N LEU A 171 1.89 28.64 9.69
CA LEU A 171 2.95 28.70 8.69
C LEU A 171 4.23 29.36 9.22
N THR A 172 4.16 30.09 10.36
CA THR A 172 5.38 30.64 10.99
C THR A 172 6.30 29.54 11.51
N LEU A 173 5.77 28.34 11.81
CA LEU A 173 6.58 27.17 12.21
C LEU A 173 7.60 26.76 11.12
N PHE A 174 7.31 27.04 9.85
CA PHE A 174 8.25 26.75 8.75
C PHE A 174 9.49 27.65 8.75
N ARG A 175 9.51 28.71 9.55
CA ARG A 175 10.73 29.51 9.80
C ARG A 175 11.76 28.72 10.62
N ASP A 176 11.30 27.82 11.52
CA ASP A 176 12.21 26.92 12.23
C ASP A 176 12.77 25.86 11.26
N ARG A 177 14.11 25.80 11.20
CA ARG A 177 14.81 24.90 10.27
C ARG A 177 14.56 23.44 10.61
N ILE A 178 14.42 23.07 11.91
CA ILE A 178 14.15 21.70 12.32
C ILE A 178 12.75 21.30 11.88
N PHE A 179 11.75 22.17 12.10
CA PHE A 179 10.37 21.91 11.68
C PHE A 179 10.29 21.69 10.16
N ARG A 180 10.86 22.60 9.36
CA ARG A 180 10.83 22.52 7.90
C ARG A 180 11.51 21.27 7.38
N THR A 181 12.76 21.00 7.81
CA THR A 181 13.53 19.83 7.34
C THR A 181 12.88 18.53 7.77
N SER A 182 12.36 18.42 8.99
CA SER A 182 11.66 17.23 9.47
C SER A 182 10.41 16.93 8.67
N ASN A 183 9.56 17.94 8.40
CA ASN A 183 8.33 17.72 7.64
C ASN A 183 8.60 17.32 6.17
N VAL A 184 9.60 17.92 5.53
CA VAL A 184 10.01 17.52 4.17
C VAL A 184 10.58 16.09 4.17
N ALA A 185 11.43 15.73 5.12
CA ALA A 185 11.96 14.37 5.22
C ALA A 185 10.84 13.35 5.46
N VAL A 186 9.94 13.63 6.39
CA VAL A 186 8.81 12.75 6.73
C VAL A 186 7.83 12.59 5.57
N PHE A 187 7.64 13.61 4.74
CA PHE A 187 6.84 13.52 3.51
C PHE A 187 7.40 12.45 2.55
N PHE A 188 8.70 12.50 2.24
CA PHE A 188 9.34 11.51 1.37
C PHE A 188 9.37 10.12 1.98
N LEU A 189 9.67 10.01 3.28
CA LEU A 189 9.67 8.72 3.98
C LEU A 189 8.28 8.13 4.13
N GLY A 190 7.25 8.97 4.28
CA GLY A 190 5.86 8.57 4.26
C GLY A 190 5.45 7.98 2.89
N ALA A 191 5.86 8.66 1.80
CA ALA A 191 5.66 8.16 0.45
C ALA A 191 6.31 6.79 0.25
N ALA A 192 7.56 6.63 0.68
CA ALA A 192 8.28 5.36 0.59
C ALA A 192 7.60 4.26 1.42
N PHE A 193 7.22 4.54 2.67
CA PHE A 193 6.60 3.57 3.57
C PHE A 193 5.27 3.04 3.06
N LEU A 194 4.32 3.94 2.74
CA LEU A 194 3.02 3.49 2.27
C LEU A 194 3.11 2.75 0.93
N SER A 195 4.03 3.16 0.05
CA SER A 195 4.26 2.44 -1.20
C SER A 195 4.85 1.05 -0.97
N MET A 196 5.77 0.88 -0.01
CA MET A 196 6.25 -0.44 0.37
C MET A 196 5.10 -1.32 0.88
N VAL A 197 4.27 -0.80 1.78
CA VAL A 197 3.14 -1.53 2.34
C VAL A 197 2.08 -1.88 1.28
N ALA A 198 1.83 -0.98 0.31
CA ALA A 198 0.81 -1.20 -0.71
C ALA A 198 1.24 -2.20 -1.80
N PHE A 199 2.49 -2.10 -2.29
CA PHE A 199 2.91 -2.86 -3.47
C PHE A 199 3.62 -4.18 -3.16
N LEU A 200 4.05 -4.40 -1.91
CA LEU A 200 4.72 -5.63 -1.54
C LEU A 200 3.78 -6.85 -1.52
N PRO A 201 2.54 -6.76 -1.01
CA PRO A 201 1.58 -7.86 -1.12
C PRO A 201 1.27 -8.22 -2.57
N LEU A 202 1.21 -7.24 -3.48
CA LEU A 202 1.02 -7.50 -4.92
C LEU A 202 2.15 -8.34 -5.51
N PHE A 203 3.40 -8.05 -5.15
CA PHE A 203 4.55 -8.87 -5.53
C PHE A 203 4.42 -10.30 -4.97
N MET A 204 4.04 -10.43 -3.70
CA MET A 204 3.90 -11.72 -3.04
C MET A 204 2.85 -12.62 -3.69
N VAL A 205 1.69 -12.04 -4.03
CA VAL A 205 0.59 -12.79 -4.68
C VAL A 205 0.95 -13.14 -6.12
N ASN A 206 1.37 -12.15 -6.92
CA ASN A 206 1.45 -12.31 -8.38
C ASN A 206 2.80 -12.86 -8.85
N VAL A 207 3.87 -12.77 -8.04
CA VAL A 207 5.19 -13.30 -8.40
C VAL A 207 5.48 -14.60 -7.64
N LEU A 208 5.29 -14.61 -6.31
CA LEU A 208 5.60 -15.77 -5.48
C LEU A 208 4.42 -16.77 -5.35
N GLY A 209 3.22 -16.40 -5.83
CA GLY A 209 2.05 -17.29 -5.79
C GLY A 209 1.49 -17.53 -4.39
N VAL A 210 1.76 -16.64 -3.41
CA VAL A 210 1.19 -16.77 -2.06
C VAL A 210 -0.30 -16.40 -2.08
N SER A 211 -1.13 -17.09 -1.33
CA SER A 211 -2.55 -16.74 -1.21
C SER A 211 -2.73 -15.32 -0.65
N ALA A 212 -3.84 -14.65 -0.99
CA ALA A 212 -4.15 -13.29 -0.52
C ALA A 212 -4.08 -13.16 1.02
N THR A 213 -4.57 -14.17 1.75
CA THR A 213 -4.49 -14.23 3.22
C THR A 213 -3.03 -14.29 3.70
N ARG A 214 -2.18 -15.11 3.07
CA ARG A 214 -0.75 -15.18 3.38
C ARG A 214 0.01 -13.93 2.95
N ALA A 215 -0.44 -13.23 1.91
CA ALA A 215 0.16 -11.97 1.46
C ALA A 215 0.03 -10.86 2.52
N GLY A 216 -1.08 -10.79 3.25
CA GLY A 216 -1.21 -9.91 4.41
C GLY A 216 -0.18 -10.23 5.50
N LEU A 217 0.01 -11.52 5.82
CA LEU A 217 1.03 -11.98 6.76
C LEU A 217 2.45 -11.76 6.26
N SER A 218 2.66 -11.64 4.96
CA SER A 218 4.00 -11.39 4.40
C SER A 218 4.57 -10.02 4.78
N LEU A 219 3.75 -9.07 5.28
CA LEU A 219 4.23 -7.80 5.84
C LEU A 219 4.81 -7.91 7.26
N VAL A 220 4.65 -9.06 7.92
CA VAL A 220 5.16 -9.31 9.28
C VAL A 220 6.66 -9.00 9.41
N PRO A 221 7.56 -9.44 8.51
CA PRO A 221 8.98 -9.14 8.60
C PRO A 221 9.28 -7.63 8.59
N LEU A 222 8.61 -6.86 7.72
CA LEU A 222 8.72 -5.41 7.67
C LEU A 222 8.28 -4.78 9.00
N SER A 223 7.11 -5.16 9.48
CA SER A 223 6.51 -4.64 10.71
C SER A 223 7.35 -4.96 11.95
N LEU A 224 7.92 -6.17 12.04
CA LEU A 224 8.84 -6.55 13.12
C LEU A 224 10.12 -5.69 13.08
N GLY A 225 10.68 -5.46 11.89
CA GLY A 225 11.81 -4.56 11.71
C GLY A 225 11.52 -3.14 12.19
N VAL A 226 10.38 -2.57 11.78
CA VAL A 226 9.93 -1.24 12.21
C VAL A 226 9.73 -1.20 13.73
N THR A 227 9.04 -2.17 14.29
CA THR A 227 8.74 -2.26 15.73
C THR A 227 9.99 -2.30 16.58
N ALA A 228 10.89 -3.24 16.29
CA ALA A 228 12.12 -3.42 17.04
C ALA A 228 13.02 -2.17 16.96
N SER A 229 13.21 -1.65 15.75
CA SER A 229 14.10 -0.51 15.55
C SER A 229 13.51 0.82 16.05
N SER A 230 12.20 1.03 15.97
CA SER A 230 11.52 2.19 16.54
C SER A 230 11.69 2.24 18.06
N THR A 231 11.47 1.11 18.74
CA THR A 231 11.66 0.98 20.19
C THR A 231 13.11 1.20 20.56
N PHE A 232 14.03 0.52 19.87
CA PHE A 232 15.48 0.66 20.13
C PHE A 232 15.94 2.10 19.91
N ALA A 233 15.54 2.75 18.82
CA ALA A 233 15.88 4.14 18.52
C ALA A 233 15.32 5.11 19.56
N GLY A 234 14.09 4.87 20.04
CA GLY A 234 13.47 5.65 21.11
C GLY A 234 14.22 5.56 22.42
N ILE A 235 14.65 4.35 22.83
CA ILE A 235 15.49 4.13 24.02
C ILE A 235 16.89 4.74 23.83
N LEU A 236 17.49 4.53 22.66
CA LEU A 236 18.84 4.99 22.37
C LEU A 236 18.91 6.53 22.39
N VAL A 237 17.93 7.23 21.80
CA VAL A 237 17.92 8.71 21.78
C VAL A 237 17.75 9.28 23.19
N SER A 238 16.96 8.64 24.05
CA SER A 238 16.80 9.07 25.44
C SER A 238 18.08 8.92 26.26
N ARG A 239 18.96 7.99 25.90
CA ARG A 239 20.28 7.79 26.55
C ARG A 239 21.38 8.69 25.98
N VAL A 240 21.43 8.78 24.64
CA VAL A 240 22.54 9.46 23.92
C VAL A 240 22.24 10.93 23.68
N GLY A 241 20.97 11.32 23.60
CA GLY A 241 20.55 12.71 23.35
C GLY A 241 20.67 13.19 21.91
N HIS A 242 21.15 12.34 20.98
CA HIS A 242 21.48 12.69 19.60
C HIS A 242 20.53 12.01 18.59
N TYR A 243 19.44 12.68 18.19
CA TYR A 243 18.46 12.12 17.26
C TYR A 243 18.95 12.08 15.80
N ARG A 244 19.74 13.09 15.35
CA ARG A 244 20.20 13.23 13.97
C ARG A 244 21.06 12.04 13.53
N ARG A 245 22.01 11.61 14.37
CA ARG A 245 22.92 10.49 14.05
C ARG A 245 22.13 9.19 13.87
N ILE A 246 21.13 8.95 14.72
CA ILE A 246 20.29 7.75 14.65
C ILE A 246 19.43 7.78 13.39
N LEU A 247 18.85 8.94 13.02
CA LEU A 247 18.10 9.12 11.78
C LEU A 247 18.94 8.89 10.53
N LEU A 248 20.19 9.41 10.51
CA LEU A 248 21.10 9.21 9.39
C LEU A 248 21.51 7.74 9.25
N ALA A 249 21.84 7.05 10.35
CA ALA A 249 22.15 5.63 10.33
C ALA A 249 20.94 4.79 9.88
N GLY A 250 19.75 5.07 10.40
CA GLY A 250 18.52 4.43 9.97
C GLY A 250 18.22 4.65 8.48
N GLY A 251 18.47 5.86 7.98
CA GLY A 251 18.29 6.19 6.56
C GLY A 251 19.23 5.39 5.63
N VAL A 252 20.48 5.14 6.02
CA VAL A 252 21.39 4.25 5.27
C VAL A 252 20.84 2.83 5.20
N VAL A 253 20.37 2.30 6.34
CA VAL A 253 19.78 0.94 6.38
C VAL A 253 18.52 0.88 5.53
N LEU A 254 17.68 1.93 5.56
CA LEU A 254 16.48 2.02 4.74
C LEU A 254 16.81 2.07 3.24
N LEU A 255 17.83 2.85 2.85
CA LEU A 255 18.32 2.90 1.46
C LEU A 255 18.78 1.52 1.00
N LEU A 256 19.53 0.80 1.84
CA LEU A 256 19.95 -0.57 1.53
C LEU A 256 18.74 -1.48 1.36
N GLY A 257 17.76 -1.44 2.28
CA GLY A 257 16.53 -2.24 2.18
C GLY A 257 15.72 -1.93 0.94
N ALA A 258 15.49 -0.65 0.63
CA ALA A 258 14.80 -0.20 -0.58
C ALA A 258 15.52 -0.63 -1.86
N TYR A 259 16.84 -0.51 -1.89
CA TYR A 259 17.68 -0.97 -3.01
C TYR A 259 17.57 -2.48 -3.21
N LEU A 260 17.65 -3.28 -2.15
CA LEU A 260 17.49 -4.73 -2.23
C LEU A 260 16.10 -5.12 -2.76
N LEU A 261 15.03 -4.44 -2.30
CA LEU A 261 13.68 -4.62 -2.83
C LEU A 261 13.57 -4.23 -4.31
N SER A 262 14.29 -3.22 -4.78
CA SER A 262 14.32 -2.85 -6.19
C SER A 262 15.06 -3.86 -7.10
N ARG A 263 15.77 -4.81 -6.52
CA ARG A 263 16.54 -5.86 -7.24
C ARG A 263 15.86 -7.24 -7.17
N MET A 264 14.61 -7.31 -6.74
CA MET A 264 13.86 -8.57 -6.73
C MET A 264 13.58 -9.06 -8.15
N GLY A 265 13.93 -10.33 -8.42
CA GLY A 265 13.59 -11.00 -9.70
C GLY A 265 12.34 -11.86 -9.57
N PRO A 266 11.86 -12.43 -10.71
CA PRO A 266 10.69 -13.34 -10.71
C PRO A 266 10.93 -14.64 -9.94
N ASP A 267 12.20 -15.07 -9.80
CA ASP A 267 12.59 -16.33 -9.15
C ASP A 267 13.20 -16.11 -7.76
N VAL A 268 12.99 -14.91 -7.16
CA VAL A 268 13.52 -14.62 -5.82
C VAL A 268 12.85 -15.49 -4.77
N PRO A 269 13.59 -16.20 -3.90
CA PRO A 269 12.99 -17.01 -2.86
C PRO A 269 12.37 -16.14 -1.76
N TYR A 270 11.24 -16.59 -1.20
CA TYR A 270 10.45 -15.90 -0.17
C TYR A 270 11.31 -15.38 1.00
N TRP A 271 12.27 -16.18 1.50
CA TRP A 271 13.11 -15.80 2.63
C TRP A 271 14.00 -14.56 2.34
N ARG A 272 14.48 -14.39 1.08
CA ARG A 272 15.26 -13.20 0.70
C ARG A 272 14.38 -11.95 0.72
N VAL A 273 13.17 -12.05 0.21
CA VAL A 273 12.22 -10.93 0.24
C VAL A 273 11.93 -10.55 1.70
N SER A 274 11.67 -11.54 2.56
CA SER A 274 11.47 -11.33 4.00
C SER A 274 12.66 -10.64 4.66
N LEU A 275 13.89 -11.04 4.32
CA LEU A 275 15.10 -10.40 4.82
C LEU A 275 15.21 -8.93 4.37
N TYR A 276 14.93 -8.64 3.09
CA TYR A 276 14.93 -7.27 2.56
C TYR A 276 13.90 -6.39 3.26
N MET A 277 12.73 -6.96 3.59
CA MET A 277 11.69 -6.30 4.36
C MET A 277 12.13 -5.98 5.78
N VAL A 278 12.81 -6.91 6.46
CA VAL A 278 13.37 -6.65 7.81
C VAL A 278 14.38 -5.51 7.75
N ILE A 279 15.29 -5.51 6.77
CA ILE A 279 16.27 -4.46 6.60
C ILE A 279 15.59 -3.10 6.36
N ALA A 280 14.63 -3.05 5.44
CA ALA A 280 13.84 -1.84 5.19
C ALA A 280 13.10 -1.36 6.44
N GLY A 281 12.47 -2.28 7.19
CA GLY A 281 11.77 -2.00 8.43
C GLY A 281 12.70 -1.45 9.51
N VAL A 282 13.87 -2.06 9.70
CA VAL A 282 14.90 -1.58 10.65
C VAL A 282 15.35 -0.17 10.31
N GLY A 283 15.52 0.14 9.03
CA GLY A 283 15.90 1.47 8.60
C GLY A 283 14.80 2.52 8.79
N LEU A 284 13.53 2.13 8.61
CA LEU A 284 12.39 3.03 8.69
C LEU A 284 11.98 3.34 10.13
N GLY A 285 12.10 2.37 11.05
CA GLY A 285 11.59 2.48 12.42
C GLY A 285 12.02 3.74 13.17
N PRO A 286 13.29 4.15 13.14
CA PRO A 286 13.75 5.39 13.80
C PRO A 286 13.01 6.65 13.33
N SER A 287 12.54 6.70 12.10
CA SER A 287 11.84 7.86 11.53
C SER A 287 10.50 8.16 12.21
N MET A 288 9.84 7.14 12.74
CA MET A 288 8.52 7.29 13.39
C MET A 288 8.58 8.20 14.63
N PRO A 289 9.37 7.88 15.66
CA PRO A 289 9.46 8.69 16.87
C PRO A 289 10.37 9.91 16.72
N LEU A 290 11.51 9.79 16.03
CA LEU A 290 12.58 10.78 16.17
C LEU A 290 12.33 12.10 15.44
N TYR A 291 11.68 12.11 14.29
CA TYR A 291 11.29 13.36 13.64
C TYR A 291 10.23 14.09 14.47
N THR A 292 9.26 13.38 15.03
CA THR A 292 8.26 13.96 15.92
C THR A 292 8.93 14.55 17.17
N LEU A 293 9.87 13.81 17.78
CA LEU A 293 10.66 14.27 18.92
C LEU A 293 11.48 15.53 18.59
N ALA A 294 12.18 15.55 17.46
CA ALA A 294 12.98 16.67 17.01
C ALA A 294 12.15 17.95 16.86
N VAL A 295 10.99 17.83 16.21
CA VAL A 295 10.03 18.94 16.03
C VAL A 295 9.50 19.41 17.37
N GLN A 296 9.04 18.50 18.26
CA GLN A 296 8.54 18.86 19.58
C GLN A 296 9.60 19.52 20.46
N ASN A 297 10.88 19.17 20.28
CA ASN A 297 12.00 19.78 21.01
C ASN A 297 12.39 21.18 20.47
N SER A 298 12.00 21.52 19.23
CA SER A 298 12.38 22.77 18.57
C SER A 298 11.38 23.90 18.76
N VAL A 299 10.09 23.55 18.93
CA VAL A 299 8.99 24.51 19.00
C VAL A 299 8.63 24.93 20.44
N ASP A 300 7.90 26.03 20.57
CA ASP A 300 7.30 26.44 21.84
C ASP A 300 6.29 25.39 22.33
N PHE A 301 6.21 25.22 23.65
CA PHE A 301 5.30 24.24 24.27
C PHE A 301 3.84 24.43 23.86
N ARG A 302 3.40 25.70 23.72
CA ARG A 302 2.02 26.01 23.28
C ARG A 302 1.70 25.54 21.87
N LYS A 303 2.70 25.37 20.99
CA LYS A 303 2.57 24.98 19.60
C LYS A 303 2.89 23.48 19.35
N ILE A 304 3.19 22.70 20.41
CA ILE A 304 3.55 21.28 20.28
C ILE A 304 2.43 20.49 19.58
N GLY A 305 1.16 20.75 19.92
CA GLY A 305 0.02 20.10 19.29
C GLY A 305 -0.02 20.33 17.77
N GLN A 306 0.06 21.59 17.33
CA GLN A 306 0.09 21.93 15.90
C GLN A 306 1.31 21.33 15.19
N ALA A 307 2.48 21.43 15.81
CA ALA A 307 3.72 20.91 15.25
C ALA A 307 3.71 19.38 15.10
N THR A 308 3.17 18.67 16.11
CA THR A 308 3.01 17.21 16.06
C THR A 308 2.01 16.79 15.00
N SER A 309 0.87 17.47 14.94
CA SER A 309 -0.16 17.22 13.92
C SER A 309 0.37 17.46 12.50
N ALA A 310 1.21 18.51 12.31
CA ALA A 310 1.85 18.78 11.03
C ALA A 310 2.77 17.62 10.59
N VAL A 311 3.59 17.05 11.49
CA VAL A 311 4.45 15.89 11.16
C VAL A 311 3.61 14.70 10.69
N GLN A 312 2.50 14.41 11.39
CA GLN A 312 1.61 13.31 10.99
C GLN A 312 0.91 13.58 9.65
N PHE A 313 0.46 14.83 9.46
CA PHE A 313 -0.15 15.27 8.22
C PHE A 313 0.80 15.12 7.02
N PHE A 314 2.04 15.64 7.10
CA PHE A 314 3.00 15.50 6.01
C PHE A 314 3.38 14.05 5.73
N ARG A 315 3.46 13.20 6.76
CA ARG A 315 3.67 11.75 6.60
C ARG A 315 2.54 11.10 5.82
N GLN A 316 1.29 11.38 6.21
CA GLN A 316 0.11 10.77 5.57
C GLN A 316 -0.12 11.26 4.15
N ILE A 317 0.04 12.57 3.92
CA ILE A 317 -0.04 13.14 2.57
C ILE A 317 1.07 12.61 1.68
N GLY A 318 2.31 12.59 2.18
CA GLY A 318 3.42 12.00 1.46
C GLY A 318 3.10 10.57 1.04
N GLY A 319 2.56 9.77 1.98
CA GLY A 319 2.12 8.42 1.71
C GLY A 319 1.04 8.34 0.64
N ALA A 320 -0.04 9.12 0.78
CA ALA A 320 -1.16 9.11 -0.16
C ALA A 320 -0.75 9.55 -1.58
N LEU A 321 0.01 10.64 -1.69
CA LEU A 321 0.52 11.12 -2.98
C LEU A 321 1.55 10.14 -3.58
N GLY A 322 2.44 9.60 -2.73
CA GLY A 322 3.43 8.64 -3.15
C GLY A 322 2.81 7.38 -3.73
N THR A 323 1.84 6.77 -3.02
CA THR A 323 1.14 5.59 -3.51
C THR A 323 0.32 5.86 -4.77
N ALA A 324 -0.32 7.03 -4.89
CA ALA A 324 -1.08 7.41 -6.07
C ALA A 324 -0.18 7.54 -7.32
N VAL A 325 0.94 8.26 -7.20
CA VAL A 325 1.90 8.41 -8.31
C VAL A 325 2.55 7.07 -8.66
N LEU A 326 3.00 6.33 -7.66
CA LEU A 326 3.65 5.03 -7.88
C LEU A 326 2.67 3.95 -8.35
N GLY A 327 1.37 4.05 -8.00
CA GLY A 327 0.31 3.21 -8.57
C GLY A 327 0.17 3.41 -10.06
N THR A 328 0.24 4.66 -10.55
CA THR A 328 0.24 4.95 -11.99
C THR A 328 1.49 4.40 -12.68
N VAL A 329 2.67 4.52 -12.04
CA VAL A 329 3.91 3.92 -12.56
C VAL A 329 3.80 2.40 -12.61
N LEU A 330 3.18 1.77 -11.61
CA LEU A 330 2.92 0.34 -11.61
C LEU A 330 2.00 -0.06 -12.78
N ALA A 331 0.85 0.61 -12.93
CA ALA A 331 -0.13 0.31 -13.96
C ALA A 331 0.45 0.44 -15.37
N THR A 332 1.14 1.54 -15.66
CA THR A 332 1.80 1.76 -16.95
C THR A 332 2.98 0.80 -17.19
N GLY A 333 3.74 0.52 -16.13
CA GLY A 333 4.84 -0.45 -16.17
C GLY A 333 4.33 -1.86 -16.41
N LEU A 334 3.22 -2.23 -15.79
CA LEU A 334 2.59 -3.54 -15.96
C LEU A 334 2.04 -3.73 -17.37
N ALA A 335 1.32 -2.72 -17.91
CA ALA A 335 0.80 -2.77 -19.28
C ALA A 335 1.93 -2.95 -20.31
N SER A 336 3.04 -2.22 -20.17
CA SER A 336 4.20 -2.36 -21.07
C SER A 336 4.90 -3.70 -20.91
N ALA A 337 5.01 -4.21 -19.67
CA ALA A 337 5.64 -5.50 -19.40
C ALA A 337 4.80 -6.67 -19.92
N PHE A 338 3.47 -6.61 -19.81
CA PHE A 338 2.58 -7.61 -20.40
C PHE A 338 2.69 -7.64 -21.93
N ALA A 339 2.69 -6.49 -22.57
CA ALA A 339 2.87 -6.42 -24.04
C ALA A 339 4.17 -7.09 -24.51
N THR A 340 5.21 -7.13 -23.66
CA THR A 340 6.53 -7.69 -23.98
C THR A 340 6.66 -9.15 -23.60
N ASN A 341 6.09 -9.58 -22.46
CA ASN A 341 6.36 -10.89 -21.86
C ASN A 341 5.23 -11.91 -22.01
N MET A 342 4.04 -11.49 -22.45
CA MET A 342 2.94 -12.42 -22.67
C MET A 342 3.08 -13.07 -24.06
N PRO A 343 2.82 -14.38 -24.19
CA PRO A 343 2.75 -15.05 -25.47
C PRO A 343 1.69 -14.39 -26.38
N ALA A 344 1.93 -14.35 -27.70
CA ALA A 344 0.97 -13.84 -28.67
C ALA A 344 -0.36 -14.62 -28.56
N GLY A 345 -1.48 -13.91 -28.45
CA GLY A 345 -2.82 -14.52 -28.26
C GLY A 345 -3.13 -15.01 -26.84
N ALA A 346 -2.17 -14.94 -25.91
CA ALA A 346 -2.40 -15.40 -24.54
C ALA A 346 -3.43 -14.55 -23.79
N ALA A 347 -3.57 -13.28 -24.12
CA ALA A 347 -4.60 -12.40 -23.54
C ALA A 347 -6.01 -12.90 -23.86
N ASP A 348 -6.24 -13.34 -25.11
CA ASP A 348 -7.52 -13.90 -25.55
C ASP A 348 -7.73 -15.34 -25.01
N LEU A 349 -6.65 -16.10 -24.89
CA LEU A 349 -6.69 -17.47 -24.39
C LEU A 349 -6.98 -17.54 -22.88
N ALA A 350 -6.43 -16.62 -22.11
CA ALA A 350 -6.62 -16.61 -20.65
C ALA A 350 -7.94 -15.97 -20.21
N GLY A 351 -8.72 -15.37 -21.13
CA GLY A 351 -9.86 -14.50 -20.75
C GLY A 351 -9.43 -13.27 -19.93
N VAL A 352 -8.12 -13.07 -19.83
CA VAL A 352 -7.49 -11.99 -19.12
C VAL A 352 -7.37 -10.82 -20.10
N GLY A 353 -8.50 -10.15 -20.35
CA GLY A 353 -8.45 -8.83 -20.98
C GLY A 353 -7.54 -7.91 -20.13
N ALA A 354 -6.88 -6.95 -20.76
CA ALA A 354 -5.99 -6.00 -20.07
C ALA A 354 -6.63 -5.29 -18.85
N GLY A 355 -7.95 -5.37 -18.68
CA GLY A 355 -8.70 -4.89 -17.52
C GLY A 355 -8.90 -5.90 -16.37
N ALA A 356 -8.73 -7.22 -16.62
CA ALA A 356 -8.87 -8.22 -15.56
C ALA A 356 -7.59 -8.40 -14.74
N VAL A 357 -6.45 -7.93 -15.26
CA VAL A 357 -5.19 -7.79 -14.53
C VAL A 357 -5.03 -6.33 -14.12
N SER A 358 -6.04 -5.81 -13.41
CA SER A 358 -5.97 -4.51 -12.77
C SER A 358 -4.84 -4.50 -11.72
N ALA A 359 -4.41 -3.31 -11.31
CA ALA A 359 -3.43 -3.14 -10.23
C ALA A 359 -3.84 -3.81 -8.90
N GLU A 360 -5.08 -4.31 -8.83
CA GLU A 360 -5.62 -5.10 -7.71
C GLU A 360 -5.31 -6.60 -7.81
N GLY A 361 -4.71 -7.07 -8.92
CA GLY A 361 -4.43 -8.47 -9.20
C GLY A 361 -5.63 -9.20 -9.85
N PRO A 362 -5.45 -10.42 -10.35
CA PRO A 362 -6.55 -11.26 -10.83
C PRO A 362 -7.55 -11.45 -9.69
N GLY A 363 -8.82 -11.08 -9.93
CA GLY A 363 -9.87 -10.92 -8.91
C GLY A 363 -9.96 -12.10 -7.94
N GLY A 364 -9.36 -11.96 -6.77
CA GLY A 364 -9.50 -12.85 -5.62
C GLY A 364 -8.87 -14.24 -5.67
N GLY A 365 -8.68 -14.84 -6.84
CA GLY A 365 -8.25 -16.24 -6.98
C GLY A 365 -6.76 -16.47 -7.30
N GLY A 366 -5.99 -15.42 -7.58
CA GLY A 366 -4.57 -15.55 -7.85
C GLY A 366 -4.21 -16.29 -9.13
N LEU A 367 -2.96 -16.79 -9.19
CA LEU A 367 -2.42 -17.51 -10.34
C LEU A 367 -3.15 -18.83 -10.62
N ASP A 368 -3.71 -19.47 -9.59
CA ASP A 368 -4.44 -20.73 -9.70
C ASP A 368 -5.76 -20.56 -10.47
N GLU A 369 -6.45 -19.42 -10.32
CA GLU A 369 -7.67 -19.12 -11.07
C GLU A 369 -7.39 -18.92 -12.57
N VAL A 370 -6.27 -18.27 -12.90
CA VAL A 370 -5.81 -18.11 -14.28
C VAL A 370 -5.52 -19.49 -14.89
N ALA A 371 -4.82 -20.36 -14.17
CA ALA A 371 -4.54 -21.73 -14.60
C ALA A 371 -5.83 -22.54 -14.81
N ALA A 372 -6.77 -22.47 -13.86
CA ALA A 372 -8.07 -23.13 -13.96
C ALA A 372 -8.90 -22.59 -15.14
N GLY A 373 -8.88 -21.27 -15.39
CA GLY A 373 -9.55 -20.64 -16.52
C GLY A 373 -9.03 -21.14 -17.88
N ILE A 374 -7.71 -21.28 -18.02
CA ILE A 374 -7.07 -21.84 -19.21
C ILE A 374 -7.49 -23.31 -19.39
N ALA A 375 -7.38 -24.14 -18.35
CA ALA A 375 -7.78 -25.55 -18.40
C ALA A 375 -9.26 -25.71 -18.80
N ALA A 376 -10.17 -24.97 -18.17
CA ALA A 376 -11.59 -24.98 -18.49
C ALA A 376 -11.90 -24.56 -19.94
N ARG A 377 -11.08 -23.70 -20.55
CA ARG A 377 -11.22 -23.32 -21.96
C ARG A 377 -10.87 -24.49 -22.86
N PHE A 378 -9.74 -25.16 -22.61
CA PHE A 378 -9.34 -26.33 -23.41
C PHE A 378 -10.32 -27.49 -23.25
N ASP A 379 -10.90 -27.73 -22.06
CA ASP A 379 -11.96 -28.70 -21.85
C ASP A 379 -13.22 -28.37 -22.67
N ARG A 380 -13.60 -27.10 -22.77
CA ARG A 380 -14.72 -26.62 -23.62
C ARG A 380 -14.44 -26.86 -25.10
N VAL A 381 -13.21 -26.61 -25.55
CA VAL A 381 -12.79 -26.89 -26.94
C VAL A 381 -12.89 -28.40 -27.22
N TYR A 382 -12.37 -29.22 -26.33
CA TYR A 382 -12.49 -30.68 -26.44
C TYR A 382 -13.96 -31.12 -26.53
N ALA A 383 -14.83 -30.65 -25.65
CA ALA A 383 -16.23 -31.00 -25.64
C ALA A 383 -16.95 -30.58 -26.94
N ALA A 384 -16.64 -29.39 -27.48
CA ALA A 384 -17.20 -28.90 -28.73
C ALA A 384 -16.73 -29.76 -29.95
N VAL A 385 -15.44 -30.12 -29.97
CA VAL A 385 -14.90 -31.01 -31.04
C VAL A 385 -15.52 -32.40 -30.92
N ALA A 386 -15.63 -32.98 -29.73
CA ALA A 386 -16.22 -34.27 -29.52
C ALA A 386 -17.68 -34.33 -30.03
N ALA A 387 -18.49 -33.34 -29.68
CA ALA A 387 -19.86 -33.22 -30.16
C ALA A 387 -19.96 -33.09 -31.69
N ALA A 388 -19.06 -32.28 -32.32
CA ALA A 388 -19.01 -32.13 -33.78
C ALA A 388 -18.58 -33.39 -34.48
N VAL A 389 -17.62 -34.15 -33.94
CA VAL A 389 -17.18 -35.47 -34.46
C VAL A 389 -18.31 -36.53 -34.37
N GLU A 390 -19.07 -36.55 -33.28
CA GLU A 390 -20.23 -37.43 -33.12
C GLU A 390 -21.33 -37.06 -34.11
N ALA A 391 -21.55 -35.79 -34.40
CA ALA A 391 -22.52 -35.31 -35.36
C ALA A 391 -22.06 -35.47 -36.83
N GLY A 392 -20.79 -35.76 -37.09
CA GLY A 392 -20.19 -35.79 -38.43
C GLY A 392 -20.07 -34.38 -39.07
N ASP A 393 -20.00 -33.34 -38.25
CA ASP A 393 -19.90 -31.91 -38.67
C ASP A 393 -18.43 -31.48 -38.75
N ASP A 394 -17.84 -31.63 -39.90
CA ASP A 394 -16.45 -31.18 -40.17
C ASP A 394 -16.27 -29.67 -39.99
N ALA A 395 -17.29 -28.87 -40.31
CA ALA A 395 -17.23 -27.43 -40.13
C ALA A 395 -17.26 -27.06 -38.63
N GLY A 396 -18.07 -27.78 -37.84
CA GLY A 396 -18.08 -27.66 -36.38
C GLY A 396 -16.76 -27.99 -35.73
N VAL A 397 -16.07 -29.07 -36.19
CA VAL A 397 -14.72 -29.42 -35.73
C VAL A 397 -13.73 -28.28 -36.02
N ALA A 398 -13.71 -27.77 -37.26
CA ALA A 398 -12.80 -26.69 -37.66
C ALA A 398 -13.05 -25.42 -36.86
N ASN A 399 -14.32 -25.06 -36.67
CA ASN A 399 -14.72 -23.85 -35.90
C ASN A 399 -14.36 -23.99 -34.41
N ALA A 400 -14.58 -25.15 -33.80
CA ALA A 400 -14.25 -25.39 -32.40
C ALA A 400 -12.72 -25.30 -32.15
N LEU A 401 -11.90 -25.87 -33.02
CA LEU A 401 -10.45 -25.80 -32.94
C LEU A 401 -9.95 -24.37 -33.15
N ALA A 402 -10.51 -23.63 -34.12
CA ALA A 402 -10.18 -22.22 -34.36
C ALA A 402 -10.54 -21.32 -33.15
N ALA A 403 -11.74 -21.53 -32.59
CA ALA A 403 -12.17 -20.82 -31.37
C ALA A 403 -11.30 -21.13 -30.14
N GLY A 404 -10.69 -22.32 -30.13
CA GLY A 404 -9.71 -22.73 -29.12
C GLY A 404 -8.34 -22.09 -29.28
N GLY A 405 -8.06 -21.41 -30.39
CA GLY A 405 -6.74 -20.86 -30.70
C GLY A 405 -5.72 -21.95 -31.07
N VAL A 406 -6.18 -23.11 -31.51
CA VAL A 406 -5.29 -24.17 -32.01
C VAL A 406 -4.65 -23.72 -33.31
N PRO A 407 -3.30 -23.85 -33.48
CA PRO A 407 -2.62 -23.43 -34.70
C PRO A 407 -3.23 -24.09 -35.96
N THR A 408 -3.35 -23.30 -37.04
CA THR A 408 -4.05 -23.70 -38.25
C THR A 408 -3.55 -25.07 -38.82
N ALA A 409 -2.24 -25.28 -38.77
CA ALA A 409 -1.65 -26.57 -39.22
C ALA A 409 -2.10 -27.76 -38.35
N ALA A 410 -2.13 -27.60 -37.01
CA ALA A 410 -2.61 -28.61 -36.10
C ALA A 410 -4.12 -28.85 -36.24
N ALA A 411 -4.90 -27.77 -36.43
CA ALA A 411 -6.33 -27.84 -36.67
C ALA A 411 -6.67 -28.58 -37.99
N GLN A 412 -5.89 -28.35 -39.07
CA GLN A 412 -6.03 -29.09 -40.32
C GLN A 412 -5.67 -30.57 -40.18
N GLY A 413 -4.60 -30.87 -39.44
CA GLY A 413 -4.23 -32.26 -39.12
C GLY A 413 -5.30 -32.97 -38.30
N ALA A 414 -5.86 -32.32 -37.30
CA ALA A 414 -6.95 -32.87 -36.49
C ALA A 414 -8.24 -33.11 -37.33
N LEU A 415 -8.57 -32.19 -38.24
CA LEU A 415 -9.71 -32.33 -39.15
C LEU A 415 -9.51 -33.49 -40.11
N ALA A 416 -8.30 -33.67 -40.66
CA ALA A 416 -7.97 -34.80 -41.53
C ALA A 416 -8.07 -36.13 -40.76
N ALA A 417 -7.59 -36.21 -39.52
CA ALA A 417 -7.68 -37.37 -38.65
C ALA A 417 -9.13 -37.68 -38.24
N SER A 418 -9.96 -36.65 -38.00
CA SER A 418 -11.39 -36.79 -37.73
C SER A 418 -12.13 -37.46 -38.92
N ARG A 419 -11.83 -37.03 -40.17
CA ARG A 419 -12.40 -37.59 -41.40
C ARG A 419 -11.97 -39.02 -41.63
N ALA A 420 -10.73 -39.41 -41.25
CA ALA A 420 -10.23 -40.76 -41.36
C ALA A 420 -10.84 -41.71 -40.34
N ALA A 421 -11.42 -41.23 -39.27
CA ALA A 421 -12.03 -41.99 -38.19
C ALA A 421 -13.48 -42.41 -38.55
N THR A 422 -13.62 -43.39 -39.46
CA THR A 422 -14.93 -43.81 -40.02
C THR A 422 -15.73 -44.74 -39.11
N ASP A 423 -15.08 -45.49 -38.21
CA ASP A 423 -15.72 -46.40 -37.27
C ASP A 423 -15.70 -45.89 -35.82
N PRO A 424 -16.56 -46.41 -34.91
CA PRO A 424 -16.63 -45.93 -33.54
C PRO A 424 -15.32 -46.11 -32.75
N ALA A 425 -14.52 -47.13 -33.03
CA ALA A 425 -13.26 -47.35 -32.31
C ALA A 425 -12.20 -46.34 -32.77
N ALA A 426 -12.11 -46.05 -34.07
CA ALA A 426 -11.22 -45.04 -34.61
C ALA A 426 -11.60 -43.64 -34.12
N ARG A 427 -12.89 -43.32 -34.00
CA ARG A 427 -13.37 -42.04 -33.39
C ARG A 427 -12.98 -41.90 -31.92
N ALA A 428 -13.15 -42.97 -31.14
CA ALA A 428 -12.73 -42.98 -29.74
C ALA A 428 -11.22 -42.83 -29.61
N GLY A 429 -10.42 -43.48 -30.48
CA GLY A 429 -8.98 -43.31 -30.53
C GLY A 429 -8.55 -41.89 -30.88
N PHE A 430 -9.19 -41.30 -31.89
CA PHE A 430 -8.96 -39.90 -32.26
C PHE A 430 -9.26 -38.92 -31.10
N LEU A 431 -10.42 -39.05 -30.46
CA LEU A 431 -10.81 -38.22 -29.35
C LEU A 431 -9.88 -38.36 -28.14
N ALA A 432 -9.41 -39.57 -27.85
CA ALA A 432 -8.42 -39.79 -26.79
C ALA A 432 -7.07 -39.15 -27.12
N GLY A 433 -6.60 -39.26 -28.36
CA GLY A 433 -5.38 -38.56 -28.82
C GLY A 433 -5.51 -37.05 -28.78
N LEU A 434 -6.63 -36.53 -29.26
CA LEU A 434 -6.92 -35.08 -29.21
C LEU A 434 -6.95 -34.56 -27.77
N ARG A 435 -7.56 -35.30 -26.84
CA ARG A 435 -7.60 -34.90 -25.42
C ARG A 435 -6.20 -34.81 -24.82
N ALA A 436 -5.35 -35.80 -25.10
CA ALA A 436 -3.96 -35.79 -24.63
C ALA A 436 -3.18 -34.59 -25.19
N GLU A 437 -3.34 -34.32 -26.50
CA GLU A 437 -2.68 -33.19 -27.15
C GLU A 437 -3.16 -31.82 -26.58
N LEU A 438 -4.48 -31.65 -26.43
CA LEU A 438 -5.06 -30.42 -25.85
C LEU A 438 -4.64 -30.23 -24.38
N THR A 439 -4.50 -31.30 -23.61
CA THR A 439 -4.00 -31.23 -22.22
C THR A 439 -2.55 -30.77 -22.21
N THR A 440 -1.70 -31.32 -23.06
CA THR A 440 -0.28 -30.92 -23.18
C THR A 440 -0.16 -29.43 -23.60
N GLN A 441 -0.99 -29.01 -24.57
CA GLN A 441 -1.03 -27.62 -25.01
C GLN A 441 -1.53 -26.68 -23.89
N ALA A 442 -2.57 -27.09 -23.15
CA ALA A 442 -3.08 -26.34 -22.01
C ALA A 442 -2.01 -26.13 -20.93
N GLU A 443 -1.24 -27.17 -20.60
CA GLU A 443 -0.13 -27.11 -19.65
C GLU A 443 0.99 -26.17 -20.14
N ALA A 444 1.37 -26.25 -21.40
CA ALA A 444 2.38 -25.39 -22.01
C ALA A 444 1.95 -23.93 -22.03
N VAL A 445 0.71 -23.64 -22.43
CA VAL A 445 0.14 -22.28 -22.44
C VAL A 445 0.04 -21.75 -21.02
N THR A 446 -0.45 -22.55 -20.07
CA THR A 446 -0.56 -22.19 -18.65
C THR A 446 0.81 -21.79 -18.10
N THR A 447 1.82 -22.63 -18.32
CA THR A 447 3.19 -22.37 -17.86
C THR A 447 3.75 -21.08 -18.46
N ALA A 448 3.56 -20.86 -19.76
CA ALA A 448 4.03 -19.66 -20.44
C ALA A 448 3.30 -18.39 -19.95
N VAL A 449 1.98 -18.45 -19.78
CA VAL A 449 1.17 -17.32 -19.28
C VAL A 449 1.53 -16.99 -17.84
N LEU A 450 1.61 -17.98 -16.95
CA LEU A 450 1.98 -17.76 -15.55
C LEU A 450 3.39 -17.19 -15.43
N ARG A 451 4.33 -17.65 -16.25
CA ARG A 451 5.68 -17.08 -16.31
C ARG A 451 5.65 -15.63 -16.81
N GLY A 452 4.89 -15.34 -17.87
CA GLY A 452 4.69 -14.00 -18.39
C GLY A 452 4.13 -13.03 -17.33
N ILE A 453 3.13 -13.47 -16.56
CA ILE A 453 2.54 -12.73 -15.44
C ILE A 453 3.61 -12.45 -14.38
N ARG A 454 4.31 -13.48 -13.90
CA ARG A 454 5.35 -13.35 -12.86
C ARG A 454 6.47 -12.37 -13.27
N VAL A 455 6.97 -12.49 -14.49
CA VAL A 455 8.03 -11.62 -15.02
C VAL A 455 7.54 -10.18 -15.13
N SER A 456 6.32 -9.97 -15.63
CA SER A 456 5.72 -8.64 -15.81
C SER A 456 5.48 -7.94 -14.47
N PHE A 457 4.91 -8.64 -13.49
CA PHE A 457 4.72 -8.10 -12.14
C PHE A 457 6.06 -7.83 -11.45
N ALA A 458 7.04 -8.74 -11.56
CA ALA A 458 8.36 -8.52 -11.00
C ALA A 458 9.01 -7.26 -11.60
N ALA A 459 8.97 -7.08 -12.91
CA ALA A 459 9.53 -5.92 -13.59
C ALA A 459 8.81 -4.61 -13.19
N ALA A 460 7.48 -4.62 -13.14
CA ALA A 460 6.70 -3.44 -12.79
C ALA A 460 6.91 -3.03 -11.33
N VAL A 461 6.84 -3.98 -10.38
CA VAL A 461 7.01 -3.69 -8.94
C VAL A 461 8.43 -3.29 -8.62
N THR A 462 9.46 -3.92 -9.21
CA THR A 462 10.86 -3.52 -8.99
C THR A 462 11.14 -2.13 -9.54
N ARG A 463 10.49 -1.72 -10.64
CA ARG A 463 10.54 -0.34 -11.15
C ARG A 463 9.96 0.67 -10.14
N VAL A 464 8.84 0.32 -9.50
CA VAL A 464 8.27 1.13 -8.41
C VAL A 464 9.27 1.25 -7.26
N TYR A 465 9.88 0.15 -6.82
CA TYR A 465 10.89 0.18 -5.75
C TYR A 465 12.16 0.94 -6.13
N ALA A 466 12.55 0.94 -7.40
CA ALA A 466 13.65 1.80 -7.87
C ALA A 466 13.33 3.29 -7.64
N ILE A 467 12.09 3.73 -7.87
CA ILE A 467 11.67 5.10 -7.55
C ILE A 467 11.60 5.31 -6.03
N VAL A 468 11.16 4.31 -5.27
CA VAL A 468 11.17 4.38 -3.79
C VAL A 468 12.59 4.61 -3.26
N VAL A 469 13.63 4.04 -3.87
CA VAL A 469 15.03 4.33 -3.50
C VAL A 469 15.32 5.84 -3.62
N PHE A 470 14.87 6.48 -4.70
CA PHE A 470 15.06 7.94 -4.88
C PHE A 470 14.27 8.75 -3.86
N LEU A 471 13.04 8.32 -3.50
CA LEU A 471 12.26 8.98 -2.45
C LEU A 471 12.96 8.87 -1.09
N VAL A 472 13.46 7.69 -0.75
CA VAL A 472 14.24 7.48 0.48
C VAL A 472 15.52 8.30 0.47
N LEU A 473 16.22 8.33 -0.65
CA LEU A 473 17.43 9.13 -0.82
C LEU A 473 17.15 10.63 -0.63
N ALA A 474 16.06 11.14 -1.22
CA ALA A 474 15.64 12.53 -1.04
C ALA A 474 15.36 12.85 0.44
N GLY A 475 14.57 12.02 1.12
CA GLY A 475 14.30 12.17 2.56
C GLY A 475 15.56 12.09 3.41
N TRP A 476 16.48 11.19 3.08
CA TRP A 476 17.75 11.02 3.77
C TRP A 476 18.68 12.23 3.56
N LEU A 477 18.81 12.73 2.33
CA LEU A 477 19.58 13.93 2.02
C LEU A 477 19.04 15.16 2.76
N VAL A 478 17.72 15.32 2.85
CA VAL A 478 17.10 16.39 3.65
C VAL A 478 17.46 16.23 5.12
N THR A 479 17.63 15.00 5.62
CA THR A 479 18.01 14.77 7.02
C THR A 479 19.43 15.27 7.34
N PHE A 480 20.35 15.38 6.37
CA PHE A 480 21.64 16.05 6.57
C PHE A 480 21.51 17.53 6.87
N LEU A 481 20.44 18.16 6.39
CA LEU A 481 20.15 19.57 6.66
C LEU A 481 19.48 19.77 8.02
N LEU A 482 19.10 18.70 8.74
CA LEU A 482 18.45 18.75 10.04
C LEU A 482 19.45 19.22 11.11
N PRO A 483 19.24 20.40 11.75
CA PRO A 483 20.09 20.80 12.86
C PRO A 483 19.82 19.94 14.08
N GLU A 484 20.83 19.73 14.89
CA GLU A 484 20.71 19.01 16.15
C GLU A 484 20.61 19.99 17.30
N LYS A 485 19.52 19.90 18.08
CA LYS A 485 19.36 20.64 19.34
C LYS A 485 19.40 19.64 20.50
N PRO A 486 20.14 19.92 21.58
CA PRO A 486 20.13 19.07 22.78
C PRO A 486 18.71 18.86 23.29
N LEU A 487 18.40 17.64 23.72
CA LEU A 487 17.08 17.33 24.27
C LEU A 487 16.91 18.03 25.64
N ARG A 488 15.85 18.78 25.78
CA ARG A 488 15.54 19.46 27.03
C ARG A 488 15.19 18.43 28.13
N LYS A 489 15.80 18.59 29.30
CA LYS A 489 15.56 17.71 30.46
C LYS A 489 14.36 18.15 31.32
N THR A 490 13.83 19.35 31.08
CA THR A 490 12.70 19.93 31.83
C THR A 490 11.66 20.50 30.88
N HIS A 491 10.43 20.70 31.36
CA HIS A 491 9.39 21.42 30.62
C HIS A 491 9.56 22.95 30.62
N ALA A 492 10.43 23.48 31.51
CA ALA A 492 10.68 24.90 31.56
C ALA A 492 11.36 25.41 30.28
N PRO A 493 11.03 26.61 29.79
CA PRO A 493 11.82 27.25 28.75
C PRO A 493 13.28 27.38 29.25
N ALA A 494 14.25 27.17 28.33
CA ALA A 494 15.63 27.40 28.66
C ALA A 494 15.76 28.84 29.21
N PRO A 495 16.53 29.08 30.29
CA PRO A 495 16.79 30.44 30.74
C PRO A 495 17.37 31.22 29.55
N VAL A 496 16.77 32.38 29.25
CA VAL A 496 17.33 33.30 28.28
C VAL A 496 18.68 33.68 28.84
N VAL A 497 19.77 33.17 28.31
CA VAL A 497 21.09 33.67 28.57
C VAL A 497 21.07 35.08 28.00
N ALA A 498 20.92 36.07 28.89
CA ALA A 498 21.09 37.47 28.53
C ALA A 498 22.52 37.58 27.95
N GLY A 499 22.59 37.87 26.65
CA GLY A 499 23.89 38.01 25.98
C GLY A 499 24.64 39.15 26.64
N GLU A 500 25.87 38.85 27.04
CA GLU A 500 26.91 39.83 27.22
C GLU A 500 27.36 40.40 25.88
#